data_479348e9f798506a2f6d8fbe2199f60a
#
_entry.id   479348e9f798506a2f6d8fbe2199f60a
#
_cell.length_a   1.000
_cell.length_b   1.000
_cell.length_c   1.000
_cell.angle_alpha   90.00
_cell.angle_beta   90.00
_cell.angle_gamma   90.00
#
_symmetry.space_group_name_H-M   'P 1'
#
loop_
_entity.id
_entity.type
_entity.pdbx_description
1 polymer ?
#
loop_
_entity_poly.entity_id
_entity_poly.type
_entity_poly.pdbx_seq_one_letter_code
_entity_poly.pdbx_strand_id
1 'polypeptide(L)'
;TEMPMHSRAKLGLGYLPQEASIFTDLSVENNLLGIAELSNNDKNQTFEKVAKIIDEFDLSKILQLKGRMLSGGQRRKVEIARTLICEPSIILLDEPFAGIDPIAVEEIKELLKAICKKNISILITDHNVRETLSLCHKAIILSEGSIIAEGNEKSLKENGHVRQKYFGKMFS
;
A
#
# COMPACT_ATOMS: atom_id res chain seq x y z
N THR A 1 5.29 -1.62 22.70
CA THR A 1 4.06 -0.84 22.79
C THR A 1 2.88 -1.76 23.01
N GLU A 2 2.18 -1.59 24.13
CA GLU A 2 1.10 -2.49 24.58
C GLU A 2 -0.25 -2.25 23.89
N MET A 3 -0.38 -1.18 23.08
CA MET A 3 -1.63 -0.83 22.42
C MET A 3 -2.02 -1.86 21.36
N PRO A 4 -3.22 -2.47 21.42
CA PRO A 4 -3.68 -3.45 20.44
C PRO A 4 -3.95 -2.82 19.07
N MET A 5 -3.87 -3.60 17.99
CA MET A 5 -3.96 -3.12 16.61
C MET A 5 -5.26 -2.37 16.30
N HIS A 6 -6.40 -2.85 16.80
CA HIS A 6 -7.68 -2.15 16.58
C HIS A 6 -7.74 -0.74 17.19
N SER A 7 -7.02 -0.53 18.30
CA SER A 7 -6.91 0.80 18.91
C SER A 7 -6.01 1.72 18.10
N ARG A 8 -4.92 1.18 17.51
CA ARG A 8 -4.06 1.93 16.60
C ARG A 8 -4.80 2.32 15.31
N ALA A 9 -5.62 1.41 14.78
CA ALA A 9 -6.45 1.69 13.62
C ALA A 9 -7.41 2.86 13.87
N LYS A 10 -8.05 2.92 15.05
CA LYS A 10 -8.90 4.05 15.46
C LYS A 10 -8.15 5.38 15.60
N LEU A 11 -6.84 5.34 15.80
CA LEU A 11 -5.96 6.51 15.83
C LEU A 11 -5.43 6.90 14.44
N GLY A 12 -5.91 6.27 13.39
CA GLY A 12 -5.54 6.59 12.01
C GLY A 12 -4.34 5.82 11.46
N LEU A 13 -4.01 4.65 12.02
CA LEU A 13 -3.00 3.76 11.47
C LEU A 13 -3.65 2.73 10.54
N GLY A 14 -3.40 2.85 9.23
CA GLY A 14 -3.72 1.82 8.24
C GLY A 14 -2.60 0.79 8.14
N TYR A 15 -2.95 -0.48 7.90
CA TYR A 15 -1.96 -1.54 7.69
C TYR A 15 -2.38 -2.46 6.55
N LEU A 16 -1.48 -2.66 5.62
CA LEU A 16 -1.60 -3.60 4.51
C LEU A 16 -0.53 -4.68 4.65
N PRO A 17 -0.90 -5.91 5.07
CA PRO A 17 0.05 -7.01 5.21
C PRO A 17 0.55 -7.52 3.86
N GLN A 18 1.66 -8.27 3.88
CA GLN A 18 2.19 -8.97 2.72
C GLN A 18 1.19 -10.01 2.20
N GLU A 19 0.54 -10.76 3.10
CA GLU A 19 -0.47 -11.74 2.75
C GLU A 19 -1.78 -11.06 2.32
N ALA A 20 -2.53 -11.76 1.42
CA ALA A 20 -3.81 -11.26 0.95
C ALA A 20 -4.81 -11.07 2.08
N SER A 21 -5.31 -9.85 2.23
CA SER A 21 -6.27 -9.45 3.28
C SER A 21 -7.71 -9.34 2.78
N ILE A 22 -7.93 -9.53 1.47
CA ILE A 22 -9.26 -9.45 0.86
C ILE A 22 -10.17 -10.60 1.26
N PHE A 23 -11.45 -10.34 1.45
CA PHE A 23 -12.47 -11.40 1.61
C PHE A 23 -12.74 -12.06 0.28
N THR A 24 -12.18 -13.24 0.07
CA THR A 24 -12.11 -13.93 -1.22
C THR A 24 -13.45 -14.29 -1.83
N ASP A 25 -14.47 -14.60 -1.00
CA ASP A 25 -15.80 -14.99 -1.44
C ASP A 25 -16.80 -13.83 -1.57
N LEU A 26 -16.43 -12.64 -1.08
CA LEU A 26 -17.20 -11.41 -1.27
C LEU A 26 -16.81 -10.75 -2.61
N SER A 27 -17.78 -10.02 -3.20
CA SER A 27 -17.48 -9.11 -4.32
C SER A 27 -16.57 -7.97 -3.88
N VAL A 28 -15.94 -7.28 -4.84
CA VAL A 28 -15.16 -6.06 -4.56
C VAL A 28 -16.03 -5.03 -3.85
N GLU A 29 -17.24 -4.79 -4.33
CA GLU A 29 -18.20 -3.89 -3.72
C GLU A 29 -18.46 -4.24 -2.25
N ASN A 30 -18.77 -5.50 -1.95
CA ASN A 30 -19.03 -5.96 -0.58
C ASN A 30 -17.76 -5.92 0.31
N ASN A 31 -16.58 -6.09 -0.27
CA ASN A 31 -15.32 -5.88 0.43
C ASN A 31 -15.13 -4.42 0.88
N LEU A 32 -15.52 -3.46 0.04
CA LEU A 32 -15.44 -2.02 0.35
C LEU A 32 -16.54 -1.62 1.35
N LEU A 33 -17.78 -2.00 1.08
CA LEU A 33 -18.94 -1.66 1.94
C LEU A 33 -18.77 -2.21 3.35
N GLY A 34 -18.35 -3.46 3.51
CA GLY A 34 -18.16 -4.08 4.82
C GLY A 34 -17.17 -3.33 5.70
N ILE A 35 -16.06 -2.82 5.12
CA ILE A 35 -15.09 -2.00 5.87
C ILE A 35 -15.68 -0.61 6.19
N ALA A 36 -16.40 -0.03 5.25
CA ALA A 36 -17.00 1.28 5.44
C ALA A 36 -18.08 1.28 6.54
N GLU A 37 -18.90 0.24 6.61
CA GLU A 37 -19.90 0.03 7.68
C GLU A 37 -19.26 -0.14 9.06
N LEU A 38 -18.10 -0.82 9.15
CA LEU A 38 -17.37 -0.97 10.39
C LEU A 38 -16.70 0.34 10.86
N SER A 39 -16.40 1.23 9.95
CA SER A 39 -15.69 2.50 10.25
C SER A 39 -16.63 3.67 10.50
N ASN A 40 -17.87 3.62 10.06
CA ASN A 40 -18.84 4.72 10.15
C ASN A 40 -20.25 4.20 10.42
N ASN A 41 -20.97 4.85 11.34
CA ASN A 41 -22.35 4.51 11.71
C ASN A 41 -23.41 5.19 10.79
N ASP A 42 -23.01 6.20 10.00
CA ASP A 42 -23.90 6.88 9.05
C ASP A 42 -23.84 6.21 7.69
N LYS A 43 -24.96 5.59 7.30
CA LYS A 43 -25.07 4.87 6.01
C LYS A 43 -24.87 5.77 4.79
N ASN A 44 -25.37 7.00 4.80
CA ASN A 44 -25.22 7.90 3.67
C ASN A 44 -23.76 8.25 3.44
N GLN A 45 -23.04 8.61 4.50
CA GLN A 45 -21.59 8.87 4.44
C GLN A 45 -20.79 7.64 4.03
N THR A 46 -21.23 6.45 4.45
CA THR A 46 -20.63 5.16 4.05
C THR A 46 -20.68 4.99 2.54
N PHE A 47 -21.85 5.15 1.93
CA PHE A 47 -22.03 5.02 0.47
C PHE A 47 -21.23 6.06 -0.31
N GLU A 48 -21.24 7.32 0.14
CA GLU A 48 -20.45 8.39 -0.51
C GLU A 48 -18.95 8.13 -0.48
N LYS A 49 -18.41 7.65 0.65
CA LYS A 49 -16.99 7.28 0.78
C LYS A 49 -16.63 6.14 -0.17
N VAL A 50 -17.45 5.09 -0.20
CA VAL A 50 -17.21 3.96 -1.09
C VAL A 50 -17.29 4.38 -2.56
N ALA A 51 -18.27 5.20 -2.95
CA ALA A 51 -18.38 5.69 -4.31
C ALA A 51 -17.14 6.50 -4.74
N LYS A 52 -16.64 7.40 -3.89
CA LYS A 52 -15.40 8.15 -4.15
C LYS A 52 -14.19 7.23 -4.35
N ILE A 53 -14.04 6.21 -3.52
CA ILE A 53 -12.95 5.25 -3.61
C ILE A 53 -13.06 4.41 -4.89
N ILE A 54 -14.26 3.98 -5.27
CA ILE A 54 -14.51 3.23 -6.51
C ILE A 54 -14.05 4.04 -7.72
N ASP A 55 -14.42 5.30 -7.78
CA ASP A 55 -14.05 6.21 -8.87
C ASP A 55 -12.53 6.48 -8.90
N GLU A 56 -11.97 6.87 -7.77
CA GLU A 56 -10.54 7.18 -7.63
C GLU A 56 -9.62 6.01 -8.00
N PHE A 57 -10.04 4.79 -7.71
CA PHE A 57 -9.29 3.57 -7.94
C PHE A 57 -9.66 2.86 -9.24
N ASP A 58 -10.55 3.44 -10.06
CA ASP A 58 -11.07 2.82 -11.29
C ASP A 58 -11.49 1.35 -11.08
N LEU A 59 -12.36 1.13 -10.07
CA LEU A 59 -12.81 -0.22 -9.69
C LEU A 59 -14.13 -0.62 -10.33
N SER A 60 -14.80 0.29 -11.07
CA SER A 60 -16.16 0.11 -11.58
C SER A 60 -16.33 -1.18 -12.39
N LYS A 61 -15.32 -1.56 -13.21
CA LYS A 61 -15.37 -2.75 -14.06
C LYS A 61 -15.28 -4.07 -13.31
N ILE A 62 -14.77 -4.05 -12.08
CA ILE A 62 -14.51 -5.25 -11.28
C ILE A 62 -15.38 -5.35 -10.02
N LEU A 63 -16.30 -4.40 -9.79
CA LEU A 63 -17.12 -4.33 -8.57
C LEU A 63 -17.84 -5.63 -8.21
N GLN A 64 -18.37 -6.32 -9.21
CA GLN A 64 -19.14 -7.56 -9.03
C GLN A 64 -18.26 -8.82 -9.00
N LEU A 65 -16.96 -8.71 -9.29
CA LEU A 65 -16.05 -9.84 -9.22
C LEU A 65 -15.79 -10.22 -7.77
N LYS A 66 -15.77 -11.52 -7.50
CA LYS A 66 -15.33 -12.03 -6.18
C LYS A 66 -13.82 -11.86 -6.00
N GLY A 67 -13.38 -11.61 -4.77
CA GLY A 67 -11.97 -11.40 -4.44
C GLY A 67 -11.03 -12.46 -5.00
N ARG A 68 -11.47 -13.74 -5.03
CA ARG A 68 -10.69 -14.85 -5.61
C ARG A 68 -10.51 -14.80 -7.13
N MET A 69 -11.29 -13.99 -7.84
CA MET A 69 -11.24 -13.85 -9.31
C MET A 69 -10.30 -12.72 -9.76
N LEU A 70 -9.80 -11.93 -8.83
CA LEU A 70 -8.96 -10.77 -9.12
C LEU A 70 -7.52 -11.21 -9.46
N SER A 71 -6.91 -10.51 -10.43
CA SER A 71 -5.45 -10.59 -10.63
C SER A 71 -4.71 -10.06 -9.39
N GLY A 72 -3.40 -10.34 -9.28
CA GLY A 72 -2.57 -9.84 -8.18
C GLY A 72 -2.64 -8.32 -8.03
N GLY A 73 -2.47 -7.58 -9.13
CA GLY A 73 -2.57 -6.12 -9.15
C GLY A 73 -3.95 -5.59 -8.79
N GLN A 74 -5.02 -6.16 -9.35
CA GLN A 74 -6.39 -5.79 -9.01
C GLN A 74 -6.69 -6.02 -7.54
N ARG A 75 -6.28 -7.17 -7.00
CA ARG A 75 -6.43 -7.48 -5.58
C ARG A 75 -5.72 -6.46 -4.70
N ARG A 76 -4.44 -6.15 -4.98
CA ARG A 76 -3.66 -5.18 -4.22
C ARG A 76 -4.29 -3.78 -4.26
N LYS A 77 -4.79 -3.39 -5.42
CA LYS A 77 -5.52 -2.14 -5.60
C LYS A 77 -6.75 -2.05 -4.70
N VAL A 78 -7.57 -3.12 -4.63
CA VAL A 78 -8.75 -3.20 -3.75
C VAL A 78 -8.34 -3.20 -2.27
N GLU A 79 -7.28 -3.88 -1.89
CA GLU A 79 -6.77 -3.90 -0.50
C GLU A 79 -6.31 -2.52 -0.04
N ILE A 80 -5.62 -1.75 -0.89
CA ILE A 80 -5.25 -0.36 -0.61
C ILE A 80 -6.50 0.50 -0.49
N ALA A 81 -7.46 0.35 -1.40
CA ALA A 81 -8.75 1.05 -1.36
C ALA A 81 -9.49 0.83 -0.03
N ARG A 82 -9.56 -0.42 0.44
CA ARG A 82 -10.15 -0.78 1.74
C ARG A 82 -9.46 -0.07 2.91
N THR A 83 -8.13 0.01 2.87
CA THR A 83 -7.37 0.69 3.93
C THR A 83 -7.70 2.19 3.98
N LEU A 84 -7.89 2.82 2.81
CA LEU A 84 -8.22 4.26 2.72
C LEU A 84 -9.64 4.60 3.18
N ILE A 85 -10.59 3.68 3.10
CA ILE A 85 -11.96 3.88 3.60
C ILE A 85 -11.97 4.29 5.08
N CYS A 86 -11.01 3.78 5.87
CA CYS A 86 -10.84 4.14 7.27
C CYS A 86 -10.20 5.52 7.50
N GLU A 87 -9.91 6.30 6.46
CA GLU A 87 -9.31 7.64 6.51
C GLU A 87 -8.03 7.69 7.38
N PRO A 88 -7.04 6.84 7.11
CA PRO A 88 -5.83 6.79 7.91
C PRO A 88 -4.98 8.06 7.72
N SER A 89 -4.24 8.46 8.75
CA SER A 89 -3.21 9.50 8.65
C SER A 89 -1.86 8.93 8.22
N ILE A 90 -1.63 7.64 8.51
CA ILE A 90 -0.43 6.90 8.09
C ILE A 90 -0.82 5.48 7.66
N ILE A 91 -0.18 4.98 6.59
CA ILE A 91 -0.37 3.62 6.10
C ILE A 91 0.97 2.88 6.14
N LEU A 92 0.97 1.69 6.73
CA LEU A 92 2.08 0.74 6.68
C LEU A 92 1.79 -0.27 5.56
N LEU A 93 2.69 -0.38 4.58
CA LEU A 93 2.61 -1.31 3.47
C LEU A 93 3.75 -2.32 3.59
N ASP A 94 3.41 -3.58 3.77
CA ASP A 94 4.38 -4.66 3.86
C ASP A 94 4.46 -5.40 2.52
N GLU A 95 5.62 -5.31 1.86
CA GLU A 95 5.90 -5.85 0.53
C GLU A 95 4.76 -5.62 -0.49
N PRO A 96 4.37 -4.36 -0.75
CA PRO A 96 3.19 -4.05 -1.59
C PRO A 96 3.33 -4.50 -3.04
N PHE A 97 4.54 -4.78 -3.52
CA PHE A 97 4.83 -5.16 -4.90
C PHE A 97 5.06 -6.67 -5.08
N ALA A 98 5.00 -7.47 -4.01
CA ALA A 98 5.26 -8.90 -4.06
C ALA A 98 4.22 -9.65 -4.92
N GLY A 99 4.69 -10.46 -5.87
CA GLY A 99 3.83 -11.32 -6.70
C GLY A 99 2.91 -10.59 -7.67
N ILE A 100 3.24 -9.35 -8.03
CA ILE A 100 2.48 -8.50 -8.97
C ILE A 100 3.29 -8.33 -10.25
N ASP A 101 2.61 -8.27 -11.39
CA ASP A 101 3.25 -8.00 -12.68
C ASP A 101 3.78 -6.56 -12.77
N PRO A 102 4.80 -6.29 -13.62
CA PRO A 102 5.44 -4.98 -13.70
C PRO A 102 4.50 -3.82 -14.07
N ILE A 103 3.46 -4.08 -14.89
CA ILE A 103 2.51 -3.04 -15.31
C ILE A 103 1.67 -2.63 -14.10
N ALA A 104 1.16 -3.60 -13.36
CA ALA A 104 0.38 -3.34 -12.15
C ALA A 104 1.24 -2.70 -11.03
N VAL A 105 2.55 -2.98 -10.95
CA VAL A 105 3.46 -2.29 -10.02
C VAL A 105 3.49 -0.79 -10.32
N GLU A 106 3.63 -0.37 -11.58
CA GLU A 106 3.62 1.05 -11.95
C GLU A 106 2.27 1.72 -11.62
N GLU A 107 1.15 1.05 -11.90
CA GLU A 107 -0.18 1.56 -11.51
C GLU A 107 -0.29 1.79 -10.00
N ILE A 108 0.18 0.84 -9.20
CA ILE A 108 0.17 0.96 -7.73
C ILE A 108 1.09 2.09 -7.27
N LYS A 109 2.26 2.26 -7.86
CA LYS A 109 3.17 3.37 -7.54
C LYS A 109 2.53 4.74 -7.78
N GLU A 110 1.87 4.93 -8.91
CA GLU A 110 1.15 6.19 -9.21
C GLU A 110 0.00 6.41 -8.20
N LEU A 111 -0.72 5.36 -7.85
CA LEU A 111 -1.76 5.41 -6.83
C LEU A 111 -1.18 5.84 -5.46
N LEU A 112 -0.07 5.26 -5.02
CA LEU A 112 0.58 5.61 -3.76
C LEU A 112 1.08 7.06 -3.76
N LYS A 113 1.62 7.55 -4.88
CA LYS A 113 1.97 8.98 -5.04
C LYS A 113 0.74 9.89 -4.91
N ALA A 114 -0.40 9.50 -5.50
CA ALA A 114 -1.64 10.26 -5.38
C ALA A 114 -2.15 10.31 -3.93
N ILE A 115 -2.04 9.20 -3.19
CA ILE A 115 -2.39 9.12 -1.77
C ILE A 115 -1.50 10.06 -0.93
N CYS A 116 -0.19 10.10 -1.18
CA CYS A 116 0.73 11.01 -0.48
C CYS A 116 0.35 12.48 -0.67
N LYS A 117 -0.16 12.87 -1.84
CA LYS A 117 -0.64 14.24 -2.10
C LYS A 117 -1.85 14.65 -1.25
N LYS A 118 -2.54 13.70 -0.63
CA LYS A 118 -3.65 13.93 0.31
C LYS A 118 -3.20 14.08 1.76
N ASN A 119 -1.92 14.31 2.02
CA ASN A 119 -1.31 14.38 3.35
C ASN A 119 -1.40 13.07 4.15
N ILE A 120 -1.51 11.93 3.48
CA ILE A 120 -1.40 10.61 4.10
C ILE A 120 0.06 10.16 4.01
N SER A 121 0.67 9.88 5.15
CA SER A 121 2.04 9.36 5.21
C SER A 121 2.05 7.86 4.88
N ILE A 122 3.05 7.40 4.11
CA ILE A 122 3.19 5.99 3.76
C ILE A 122 4.56 5.50 4.22
N LEU A 123 4.58 4.40 4.95
CA LEU A 123 5.77 3.63 5.26
C LEU A 123 5.71 2.30 4.51
N ILE A 124 6.75 2.02 3.71
CA ILE A 124 6.85 0.80 2.89
C ILE A 124 8.03 -0.02 3.38
N THR A 125 7.81 -1.31 3.58
CA THR A 125 8.87 -2.32 3.67
C THR A 125 8.83 -3.16 2.38
N ASP A 126 9.98 -3.31 1.71
CA ASP A 126 10.07 -4.16 0.51
C ASP A 126 11.52 -4.58 0.28
N HIS A 127 11.71 -5.74 -0.29
CA HIS A 127 13.02 -6.25 -0.71
C HIS A 127 13.38 -5.79 -2.13
N ASN A 128 12.43 -5.29 -2.91
CA ASN A 128 12.67 -4.71 -4.23
C ASN A 128 13.16 -3.25 -4.09
N VAL A 129 14.44 -3.11 -3.84
CA VAL A 129 15.10 -1.81 -3.56
C VAL A 129 14.86 -0.81 -4.69
N ARG A 130 14.87 -1.26 -5.96
CA ARG A 130 14.72 -0.38 -7.12
C ARG A 130 13.35 0.29 -7.14
N GLU A 131 12.28 -0.51 -7.03
CA GLU A 131 10.91 -0.01 -7.08
C GLU A 131 10.62 0.90 -5.88
N THR A 132 11.08 0.48 -4.70
CA THR A 132 10.87 1.24 -3.46
C THR A 132 11.60 2.58 -3.47
N LEU A 133 12.88 2.63 -3.88
CA LEU A 133 13.64 3.88 -3.93
C LEU A 133 13.07 4.89 -4.92
N SER A 134 12.56 4.43 -6.07
CA SER A 134 11.95 5.31 -7.07
C SER A 134 10.66 5.99 -6.59
N LEU A 135 10.05 5.45 -5.54
CA LEU A 135 8.78 5.94 -4.98
C LEU A 135 8.98 6.80 -3.72
N CYS A 136 9.98 6.45 -2.89
CA CYS A 136 10.12 7.03 -1.56
C CYS A 136 10.90 8.35 -1.56
N HIS A 137 10.46 9.33 -0.76
CA HIS A 137 11.24 10.56 -0.49
C HIS A 137 12.50 10.27 0.34
N LYS A 138 12.41 9.29 1.23
CA LYS A 138 13.47 8.87 2.13
C LYS A 138 13.39 7.35 2.31
N ALA A 139 14.55 6.68 2.31
CA ALA A 139 14.63 5.26 2.56
C ALA A 139 15.71 4.94 3.60
N ILE A 140 15.52 3.85 4.31
CA ILE A 140 16.45 3.29 5.27
C ILE A 140 16.75 1.86 4.82
N ILE A 141 18.02 1.52 4.69
CA ILE A 141 18.46 0.19 4.34
C ILE A 141 18.90 -0.53 5.61
N LEU A 142 18.22 -1.65 5.89
CA LEU A 142 18.51 -2.52 7.03
C LEU A 142 19.28 -3.78 6.58
N SER A 143 20.24 -4.18 7.36
CA SER A 143 20.93 -5.47 7.20
C SER A 143 21.32 -6.00 8.57
N GLU A 144 21.00 -7.27 8.82
CA GLU A 144 21.37 -7.96 10.07
C GLU A 144 20.98 -7.18 11.34
N GLY A 145 19.78 -6.58 11.32
CA GLY A 145 19.24 -5.82 12.45
C GLY A 145 19.83 -4.40 12.63
N SER A 146 20.70 -3.95 11.71
CA SER A 146 21.35 -2.64 11.79
C SER A 146 21.03 -1.77 10.58
N ILE A 147 20.96 -0.45 10.80
CA ILE A 147 20.83 0.53 9.71
C ILE A 147 22.21 0.68 9.07
N ILE A 148 22.32 0.35 7.79
CA ILE A 148 23.59 0.46 7.02
C ILE A 148 23.65 1.73 6.18
N ALA A 149 22.51 2.28 5.79
CA ALA A 149 22.41 3.54 5.06
C ALA A 149 21.03 4.16 5.20
N GLU A 150 20.96 5.48 5.09
CA GLU A 150 19.74 6.26 5.14
C GLU A 150 19.88 7.45 4.18
N GLY A 151 18.79 7.79 3.44
CA GLY A 151 18.82 8.91 2.54
C GLY A 151 17.72 8.86 1.47
N ASN A 152 17.81 9.77 0.51
CA ASN A 152 17.00 9.73 -0.70
C ASN A 152 17.60 8.80 -1.76
N GLU A 153 16.87 8.57 -2.84
CA GLU A 153 17.31 7.68 -3.94
C GLU A 153 18.71 8.03 -4.45
N LYS A 154 18.99 9.34 -4.67
CA LYS A 154 20.28 9.79 -5.20
C LYS A 154 21.44 9.47 -4.25
N SER A 155 21.31 9.86 -2.98
CA SER A 155 22.36 9.64 -1.99
C SER A 155 22.63 8.16 -1.73
N LEU A 156 21.60 7.30 -1.77
CA LEU A 156 21.75 5.87 -1.61
C LEU A 156 22.38 5.18 -2.82
N LYS A 157 22.10 5.64 -4.04
CA LYS A 157 22.76 5.17 -5.26
C LYS A 157 24.23 5.55 -5.33
N GLU A 158 24.63 6.68 -4.76
CA GLU A 158 26.01 7.16 -4.68
C GLU A 158 26.81 6.46 -3.56
N ASN A 159 26.12 5.84 -2.59
CA ASN A 159 26.78 5.13 -1.49
C ASN A 159 27.43 3.84 -1.97
N GLY A 160 28.79 3.78 -1.91
CA GLY A 160 29.57 2.65 -2.42
C GLY A 160 29.24 1.31 -1.76
N HIS A 161 28.93 1.30 -0.46
CA HIS A 161 28.57 0.10 0.28
C HIS A 161 27.20 -0.45 -0.15
N VAL A 162 26.23 0.44 -0.33
CA VAL A 162 24.90 0.10 -0.84
C VAL A 162 24.96 -0.39 -2.29
N ARG A 163 25.75 0.29 -3.13
CA ARG A 163 25.98 -0.13 -4.53
C ARG A 163 26.49 -1.55 -4.61
N GLN A 164 27.52 -1.88 -3.87
CA GLN A 164 28.16 -3.20 -3.92
C GLN A 164 27.21 -4.30 -3.45
N LYS A 165 26.42 -4.06 -2.39
CA LYS A 165 25.60 -5.09 -1.74
C LYS A 165 24.22 -5.27 -2.39
N TYR A 166 23.58 -4.20 -2.88
CA TYR A 166 22.19 -4.21 -3.33
C TYR A 166 21.98 -3.88 -4.80
N PHE A 167 22.88 -3.13 -5.42
CA PHE A 167 22.74 -2.78 -6.83
C PHE A 167 23.64 -3.62 -7.75
N GLY A 168 24.70 -4.24 -7.23
CA GLY A 168 25.61 -5.08 -8.01
C GLY A 168 26.14 -4.38 -9.26
N LYS A 169 26.42 -5.17 -10.33
CA LYS A 169 26.87 -4.65 -11.63
C LYS A 169 25.77 -4.02 -12.50
N MET A 170 24.53 -3.90 -11.99
CA MET A 170 23.38 -3.41 -12.79
C MET A 170 23.37 -1.91 -13.04
N PHE A 171 24.28 -1.14 -12.47
CA PHE A 171 24.35 0.33 -12.63
C PHE A 171 25.75 0.82 -13.05
N SER A 172 26.43 0.01 -13.87
CA SER A 172 27.65 0.46 -14.57
C SER A 172 27.28 1.03 -15.94
#